data_c24df33fab82383353c654d145a8b5a8
#
_entry.id   c24df33fab82383353c654d145a8b5a8
#
_cell.length_a   1.000
_cell.length_b   1.000
_cell.length_c   1.000
_cell.angle_alpha   90.00
_cell.angle_beta   90.00
_cell.angle_gamma   90.00
#
_symmetry.space_group_name_H-M   'P 1'
#
loop_
_entity.id
_entity.type
_entity.pdbx_description
1 polymer ?
#
loop_
_entity_poly.entity_id
_entity_poly.type
_entity_poly.pdbx_seq_one_letter_code
_entity_poly.pdbx_strand_id
1 'polypeptide(L)'
;MAEISYQQLASHLKDLDTSAGGGGPAVYLIHGEDLIVAGVFDEILRRLLPAAQGSLNYEPFDGVAADIGDVLAAVNTFSLMPGTKVVALRDARIFHTKEAASGQLEQARKAHSDGDMAKAARCFLRALGQLGKSIDDVGSPGRRDSLKAVFDFGGDEGWIDALLSHCAANSLTVPAAADTAGMLERAIAKGFPRGNHLLITTDAVDRRRSLYKAVGEEGMIIDCSVPKGENKADRDVQDAVLSEHVKTFLAPRRMTMSRSAVQALCEMTGFNLGTFSHNLEMLADYVGGRADITAEDVQAV
;
A
#
# COMPACT_ATOMS: atom_id res chain seq x y z
N MET A 1 -21.06 -3.96 2.33
CA MET A 1 -19.60 -3.79 2.13
C MET A 1 -19.32 -4.09 0.68
N ALA A 2 -18.91 -3.10 -0.09
CA ALA A 2 -18.57 -3.25 -1.49
C ALA A 2 -17.08 -3.61 -1.62
N GLU A 3 -16.80 -4.89 -1.84
CA GLU A 3 -15.46 -5.44 -2.04
C GLU A 3 -15.49 -6.34 -3.28
N ILE A 4 -14.52 -6.16 -4.18
CA ILE A 4 -14.33 -6.97 -5.38
C ILE A 4 -12.87 -7.41 -5.48
N SER A 5 -12.62 -8.52 -6.19
CA SER A 5 -11.26 -8.86 -6.61
C SER A 5 -10.85 -8.04 -7.82
N TYR A 6 -9.56 -7.84 -8.02
CA TYR A 6 -9.02 -7.15 -9.21
C TYR A 6 -9.50 -7.78 -10.53
N GLN A 7 -9.78 -9.09 -10.56
CA GLN A 7 -10.32 -9.78 -11.73
C GLN A 7 -11.72 -9.31 -12.13
N GLN A 8 -12.47 -8.75 -11.18
CA GLN A 8 -13.83 -8.21 -11.41
C GLN A 8 -13.81 -6.72 -11.78
N LEU A 9 -12.62 -6.08 -11.81
CA LEU A 9 -12.46 -4.66 -12.11
C LEU A 9 -13.10 -4.27 -13.44
N ALA A 10 -12.87 -5.04 -14.50
CA ALA A 10 -13.39 -4.74 -15.83
C ALA A 10 -14.94 -4.71 -15.88
N SER A 11 -15.61 -5.55 -15.08
CA SER A 11 -17.06 -5.51 -14.93
C SER A 11 -17.50 -4.27 -14.17
N HIS A 12 -16.86 -3.97 -13.05
CA HIS A 12 -17.13 -2.78 -12.25
C HIS A 12 -16.98 -1.48 -13.05
N LEU A 13 -15.93 -1.36 -13.86
CA LEU A 13 -15.70 -0.17 -14.69
C LEU A 13 -16.77 -0.01 -15.80
N LYS A 14 -17.28 -1.11 -16.36
CA LYS A 14 -18.42 -1.06 -17.31
C LYS A 14 -19.69 -0.56 -16.65
N ASP A 15 -19.93 -0.95 -15.40
CA ASP A 15 -21.09 -0.50 -14.64
C ASP A 15 -21.01 1.01 -14.34
N LEU A 16 -19.80 1.56 -14.14
CA LEU A 16 -19.57 3.00 -14.03
C LEU A 16 -19.93 3.76 -15.32
N ASP A 17 -19.69 3.16 -16.50
CA ASP A 17 -20.02 3.76 -17.80
C ASP A 17 -21.51 3.91 -18.02
N THR A 18 -22.28 2.97 -17.51
CA THR A 18 -23.74 2.95 -17.67
C THR A 18 -24.47 3.82 -16.65
N SER A 19 -23.77 4.25 -15.59
CA SER A 19 -24.32 5.09 -14.53
C SER A 19 -24.48 6.53 -15.01
N ALA A 20 -25.72 6.95 -15.30
CA ALA A 20 -26.03 8.30 -15.72
C ALA A 20 -25.61 9.33 -14.64
N GLY A 21 -24.51 10.03 -14.87
CA GLY A 21 -24.08 11.12 -14.02
C GLY A 21 -22.63 11.06 -13.51
N GLY A 22 -21.77 10.20 -14.04
CA GLY A 22 -20.32 10.19 -13.71
C GLY A 22 -20.00 9.82 -12.25
N GLY A 23 -20.87 9.06 -11.61
CA GLY A 23 -20.82 8.81 -10.16
C GLY A 23 -20.22 7.46 -9.81
N GLY A 24 -18.89 7.33 -9.90
CA GLY A 24 -18.19 6.22 -9.20
C GLY A 24 -18.19 6.42 -7.68
N PRO A 25 -17.78 5.38 -6.91
CA PRO A 25 -17.57 5.50 -5.48
C PRO A 25 -16.69 6.69 -5.11
N ALA A 26 -17.05 7.39 -4.03
CA ALA A 26 -16.27 8.54 -3.57
C ALA A 26 -14.89 8.12 -3.05
N VAL A 27 -14.74 6.87 -2.61
CA VAL A 27 -13.48 6.32 -2.10
C VAL A 27 -13.20 4.96 -2.72
N TYR A 28 -11.97 4.75 -3.15
CA TYR A 28 -11.41 3.46 -3.54
C TYR A 28 -10.26 3.09 -2.63
N LEU A 29 -10.26 1.87 -2.10
CA LEU A 29 -9.12 1.26 -1.41
C LEU A 29 -8.64 0.08 -2.25
N ILE A 30 -7.43 0.19 -2.77
CA ILE A 30 -6.79 -0.82 -3.62
C ILE A 30 -5.64 -1.39 -2.80
N HIS A 31 -5.66 -2.69 -2.51
CA HIS A 31 -4.64 -3.28 -1.65
C HIS A 31 -4.18 -4.65 -2.14
N GLY A 32 -2.95 -5.02 -1.85
CA GLY A 32 -2.37 -6.32 -2.16
C GLY A 32 -1.03 -6.24 -2.87
N GLU A 33 -0.84 -7.04 -3.92
CA GLU A 33 0.42 -7.11 -4.67
C GLU A 33 0.69 -5.82 -5.46
N ASP A 34 1.81 -5.18 -5.20
CA ASP A 34 2.15 -3.83 -5.68
C ASP A 34 1.95 -3.62 -7.19
N LEU A 35 2.38 -4.59 -7.99
CA LEU A 35 2.27 -4.48 -9.44
C LEU A 35 0.81 -4.53 -9.92
N ILE A 36 -0.01 -5.36 -9.29
CA ILE A 36 -1.44 -5.46 -9.59
C ILE A 36 -2.15 -4.19 -9.10
N VAL A 37 -1.81 -3.73 -7.89
CA VAL A 37 -2.31 -2.48 -7.30
C VAL A 37 -2.02 -1.30 -8.23
N ALA A 38 -0.80 -1.18 -8.75
CA ALA A 38 -0.43 -0.12 -9.69
C ALA A 38 -1.26 -0.18 -10.98
N GLY A 39 -1.42 -1.37 -11.57
CA GLY A 39 -2.24 -1.55 -12.78
C GLY A 39 -3.71 -1.19 -12.57
N VAL A 40 -4.30 -1.65 -11.48
CA VAL A 40 -5.69 -1.34 -11.07
C VAL A 40 -5.86 0.16 -10.81
N PHE A 41 -4.92 0.77 -10.10
CA PHE A 41 -4.92 2.21 -9.84
C PHE A 41 -4.92 3.02 -11.13
N ASP A 42 -4.02 2.70 -12.07
CA ASP A 42 -3.91 3.41 -13.34
C ASP A 42 -5.16 3.25 -14.22
N GLU A 43 -5.81 2.09 -14.15
CA GLU A 43 -7.05 1.84 -14.89
C GLU A 43 -8.21 2.65 -14.33
N ILE A 44 -8.36 2.69 -13.00
CA ILE A 44 -9.38 3.52 -12.33
C ILE A 44 -9.11 5.00 -12.57
N LEU A 45 -7.85 5.44 -12.40
CA LEU A 45 -7.46 6.83 -12.62
C LEU A 45 -7.78 7.28 -14.05
N ARG A 46 -7.42 6.49 -15.04
CA ARG A 46 -7.69 6.76 -16.47
C ARG A 46 -9.20 6.84 -16.75
N ARG A 47 -9.99 6.06 -16.01
CA ARG A 47 -11.44 6.05 -16.15
C ARG A 47 -12.10 7.28 -15.52
N LEU A 48 -11.65 7.69 -14.33
CA LEU A 48 -12.18 8.86 -13.61
C LEU A 48 -11.68 10.18 -14.20
N LEU A 49 -10.46 10.21 -14.73
CA LEU A 49 -9.82 11.37 -15.33
C LEU A 49 -9.44 11.11 -16.79
N PRO A 50 -10.33 11.39 -17.76
CA PRO A 50 -9.96 11.38 -19.16
C PRO A 50 -8.78 12.32 -19.44
N ALA A 51 -7.89 11.95 -20.37
CA ALA A 51 -6.59 12.59 -20.61
C ALA A 51 -6.62 14.12 -20.84
N ALA A 52 -7.75 14.66 -21.32
CA ALA A 52 -7.93 16.09 -21.54
C ALA A 52 -8.12 16.91 -20.25
N GLN A 53 -8.42 16.28 -19.11
CA GLN A 53 -8.66 16.93 -17.81
C GLN A 53 -7.60 16.56 -16.76
N GLY A 54 -6.67 15.64 -17.10
CA GLY A 54 -5.92 14.87 -16.12
C GLY A 54 -4.97 15.64 -15.22
N SER A 55 -4.27 16.67 -15.68
CA SER A 55 -3.15 17.22 -14.91
C SER A 55 -3.55 18.20 -13.80
N LEU A 56 -4.63 18.96 -13.95
CA LEU A 56 -5.06 19.97 -12.97
C LEU A 56 -6.06 19.42 -11.93
N ASN A 57 -6.71 18.30 -12.24
CA ASN A 57 -7.69 17.67 -11.37
C ASN A 57 -7.15 16.41 -10.68
N TYR A 58 -5.86 16.12 -10.83
CA TYR A 58 -5.15 15.01 -10.18
C TYR A 58 -4.15 15.54 -9.15
N GLU A 59 -4.31 15.11 -7.91
CA GLU A 59 -3.48 15.55 -6.78
C GLU A 59 -2.95 14.33 -6.01
N PRO A 60 -1.71 13.89 -6.30
CA PRO A 60 -1.11 12.73 -5.62
C PRO A 60 -0.42 13.13 -4.32
N PHE A 61 -0.55 12.27 -3.31
CA PHE A 61 0.14 12.33 -2.02
C PHE A 61 0.90 11.03 -1.79
N ASP A 62 2.10 11.14 -1.25
CA ASP A 62 2.87 10.01 -0.76
C ASP A 62 2.32 9.59 0.61
N GLY A 63 1.68 8.44 0.71
CA GLY A 63 1.05 7.95 1.93
C GLY A 63 2.02 7.56 3.05
N VAL A 64 3.34 7.55 2.77
CA VAL A 64 4.38 7.39 3.80
C VAL A 64 4.63 8.70 4.54
N ALA A 65 4.55 9.84 3.83
CA ALA A 65 4.96 11.15 4.34
C ALA A 65 3.82 12.16 4.49
N ALA A 66 2.68 11.96 3.81
CA ALA A 66 1.59 12.92 3.76
C ALA A 66 0.89 13.12 5.11
N ASP A 67 0.52 14.36 5.38
CA ASP A 67 -0.44 14.68 6.43
C ASP A 67 -1.87 14.37 5.94
N ILE A 68 -2.62 13.59 6.71
CA ILE A 68 -4.00 13.23 6.37
C ILE A 68 -4.92 14.46 6.33
N GLY A 69 -4.62 15.49 7.13
CA GLY A 69 -5.34 16.77 7.08
C GLY A 69 -5.23 17.45 5.71
N ASP A 70 -4.03 17.45 5.12
CA ASP A 70 -3.79 17.99 3.78
C ASP A 70 -4.52 17.18 2.70
N VAL A 71 -4.49 15.84 2.79
CA VAL A 71 -5.24 14.95 1.89
C VAL A 71 -6.74 15.23 1.97
N LEU A 72 -7.28 15.37 3.19
CA LEU A 72 -8.68 15.68 3.41
C LEU A 72 -9.05 17.09 2.94
N ALA A 73 -8.17 18.08 3.12
CA ALA A 73 -8.36 19.42 2.57
C ALA A 73 -8.42 19.38 1.03
N ALA A 74 -7.50 18.65 0.42
CA ALA A 74 -7.46 18.48 -1.03
C ALA A 74 -8.74 17.84 -1.58
N VAL A 75 -9.22 16.71 -1.00
CA VAL A 75 -10.42 16.03 -1.49
C VAL A 75 -11.70 16.82 -1.25
N ASN A 76 -11.75 17.68 -0.21
CA ASN A 76 -12.90 18.54 0.09
C ASN A 76 -12.89 19.87 -0.68
N THR A 77 -11.82 20.18 -1.41
CA THR A 77 -11.71 21.40 -2.23
C THR A 77 -12.24 21.12 -3.63
N PHE A 78 -13.06 22.02 -4.15
CA PHE A 78 -13.54 21.92 -5.53
C PHE A 78 -12.38 22.05 -6.53
N SER A 79 -12.51 21.35 -7.64
CA SER A 79 -11.57 21.47 -8.75
C SER A 79 -11.61 22.88 -9.36
N LEU A 80 -10.46 23.40 -9.78
CA LEU A 80 -10.35 24.64 -10.55
C LEU A 80 -10.91 24.49 -11.97
N MET A 81 -10.89 23.28 -12.50
CA MET A 81 -11.44 22.95 -13.82
C MET A 81 -12.74 22.16 -13.65
N PRO A 82 -13.77 22.43 -14.49
CA PRO A 82 -14.98 21.62 -14.47
C PRO A 82 -14.67 20.13 -14.69
N GLY A 83 -15.31 19.26 -13.92
CA GLY A 83 -15.19 17.81 -14.06
C GLY A 83 -14.84 17.09 -12.76
N THR A 84 -14.43 15.85 -12.89
CA THR A 84 -14.03 14.99 -11.79
C THR A 84 -12.67 15.41 -11.22
N LYS A 85 -12.53 15.38 -9.90
CA LYS A 85 -11.24 15.54 -9.19
C LYS A 85 -10.85 14.19 -8.56
N VAL A 86 -9.59 13.82 -8.69
CA VAL A 86 -9.02 12.64 -8.05
C VAL A 86 -7.87 13.06 -7.15
N VAL A 87 -7.99 12.75 -5.87
CA VAL A 87 -6.92 12.81 -4.90
C VAL A 87 -6.42 11.39 -4.66
N ALA A 88 -5.13 11.17 -4.77
CA ALA A 88 -4.53 9.86 -4.60
C ALA A 88 -3.63 9.84 -3.35
N LEU A 89 -3.86 8.91 -2.43
CA LEU A 89 -2.99 8.61 -1.31
C LEU A 89 -2.28 7.29 -1.63
N ARG A 90 -1.05 7.36 -2.12
CA ARG A 90 -0.29 6.19 -2.58
C ARG A 90 0.56 5.62 -1.46
N ASP A 91 0.60 4.29 -1.36
CA ASP A 91 1.39 3.54 -0.36
C ASP A 91 1.02 3.94 1.08
N ALA A 92 -0.28 4.01 1.34
CA ALA A 92 -0.85 4.52 2.59
C ALA A 92 -0.56 3.58 3.77
N ARG A 93 0.40 3.94 4.61
CA ARG A 93 0.78 3.17 5.81
C ARG A 93 -0.19 3.31 6.98
N ILE A 94 -1.23 4.11 6.83
CA ILE A 94 -2.30 4.27 7.83
C ILE A 94 -3.03 2.95 8.16
N PHE A 95 -2.94 1.96 7.26
CA PHE A 95 -3.46 0.62 7.45
C PHE A 95 -2.48 -0.33 8.17
N HIS A 96 -1.19 0.03 8.30
CA HIS A 96 -0.06 -0.75 8.81
C HIS A 96 0.31 -0.34 10.23
N THR A 97 -0.50 -0.67 11.21
CA THR A 97 -0.22 -0.20 12.58
C THR A 97 0.99 -0.92 13.20
N LYS A 98 1.14 -2.23 12.95
CA LYS A 98 2.21 -3.03 13.56
C LYS A 98 3.55 -2.87 12.87
N GLU A 99 3.58 -2.91 11.54
CA GLU A 99 4.80 -2.74 10.77
C GLU A 99 5.36 -1.32 10.91
N ALA A 100 4.51 -0.30 10.89
CA ALA A 100 4.94 1.08 11.11
C ALA A 100 5.54 1.27 12.51
N ALA A 101 4.93 0.69 13.55
CA ALA A 101 5.46 0.72 14.90
C ALA A 101 6.78 -0.06 15.02
N SER A 102 6.90 -1.23 14.38
CA SER A 102 8.14 -2.01 14.34
C SER A 102 9.28 -1.21 13.70
N GLY A 103 9.04 -0.58 12.55
CA GLY A 103 10.03 0.28 11.90
C GLY A 103 10.48 1.47 12.76
N GLN A 104 9.56 2.09 13.52
CA GLN A 104 9.89 3.15 14.46
C GLN A 104 10.70 2.62 15.65
N LEU A 105 10.40 1.42 16.17
CA LEU A 105 11.19 0.80 17.25
C LEU A 105 12.60 0.44 16.79
N GLU A 106 12.76 -0.04 15.56
CA GLU A 106 14.07 -0.32 14.98
C GLU A 106 14.91 0.96 14.80
N GLN A 107 14.30 2.04 14.32
CA GLN A 107 14.95 3.35 14.23
C GLN A 107 15.31 3.89 15.61
N ALA A 108 14.47 3.69 16.62
CA ALA A 108 14.77 4.06 18.01
C ALA A 108 15.98 3.30 18.54
N ARG A 109 16.03 1.98 18.34
CA ARG A 109 17.16 1.12 18.74
C ARG A 109 18.45 1.54 18.07
N LYS A 110 18.40 1.79 16.75
CA LYS A 110 19.57 2.27 15.99
C LYS A 110 20.06 3.63 16.51
N ALA A 111 19.16 4.59 16.66
CA ALA A 111 19.53 5.92 17.18
C ALA A 111 20.10 5.85 18.60
N HIS A 112 19.59 4.94 19.45
CA HIS A 112 20.15 4.69 20.77
C HIS A 112 21.58 4.15 20.67
N SER A 113 21.85 3.17 19.81
CA SER A 113 23.20 2.62 19.59
C SER A 113 24.17 3.66 19.01
N ASP A 114 23.67 4.62 18.22
CA ASP A 114 24.43 5.74 17.66
C ASP A 114 24.65 6.88 18.68
N GLY A 115 24.10 6.77 19.90
CA GLY A 115 24.19 7.76 20.97
C GLY A 115 23.24 8.95 20.86
N ASP A 116 22.36 8.98 19.87
CA ASP A 116 21.35 10.05 19.68
C ASP A 116 20.08 9.75 20.50
N MET A 117 20.15 10.01 21.81
CA MET A 117 19.05 9.76 22.74
C MET A 117 17.78 10.57 22.40
N ALA A 118 17.93 11.78 21.88
CA ALA A 118 16.79 12.62 21.54
C ALA A 118 16.00 12.08 20.34
N LYS A 119 16.70 11.59 19.32
CA LYS A 119 16.10 10.93 18.16
C LYS A 119 15.51 9.58 18.56
N ALA A 120 16.23 8.79 19.35
CA ALA A 120 15.78 7.50 19.86
C ALA A 120 14.47 7.64 20.64
N ALA A 121 14.39 8.60 21.59
CA ALA A 121 13.18 8.88 22.35
C ALA A 121 12.00 9.29 21.46
N ARG A 122 12.21 10.16 20.46
CA ARG A 122 11.16 10.56 19.51
C ARG A 122 10.61 9.39 18.73
N CYS A 123 11.47 8.53 18.17
CA CYS A 123 11.05 7.35 17.43
C CYS A 123 10.29 6.37 18.34
N PHE A 124 10.79 6.13 19.54
CA PHE A 124 10.16 5.28 20.53
C PHE A 124 8.75 5.76 20.94
N LEU A 125 8.61 7.04 21.28
CA LEU A 125 7.32 7.62 21.65
C LEU A 125 6.32 7.60 20.48
N ARG A 126 6.79 7.79 19.24
CA ARG A 126 5.94 7.63 18.05
C ARG A 126 5.44 6.20 17.89
N ALA A 127 6.32 5.20 18.10
CA ALA A 127 5.91 3.80 18.06
C ALA A 127 4.84 3.48 19.12
N LEU A 128 5.02 3.97 20.34
CA LEU A 128 4.02 3.82 21.41
C LEU A 128 2.68 4.46 21.01
N GLY A 129 2.71 5.67 20.47
CA GLY A 129 1.51 6.37 19.98
C GLY A 129 0.79 5.57 18.88
N GLN A 130 1.53 5.01 17.91
CA GLN A 130 0.96 4.17 16.86
C GLN A 130 0.32 2.88 17.39
N LEU A 131 0.84 2.34 18.49
CA LEU A 131 0.30 1.16 19.16
C LEU A 131 -0.84 1.49 20.15
N GLY A 132 -1.16 2.78 20.33
CA GLY A 132 -2.11 3.23 21.34
C GLY A 132 -1.64 2.94 22.77
N LYS A 133 -0.32 2.98 23.02
CA LYS A 133 0.32 2.70 24.30
C LYS A 133 0.84 3.99 24.94
N SER A 134 0.79 4.03 26.26
CA SER A 134 1.43 5.05 27.08
C SER A 134 2.83 4.61 27.54
N ILE A 135 3.61 5.54 28.08
CA ILE A 135 4.90 5.24 28.75
C ILE A 135 4.68 4.24 29.91
N ASP A 136 3.57 4.38 30.63
CA ASP A 136 3.26 3.51 31.77
C ASP A 136 2.99 2.06 31.35
N ASP A 137 2.43 1.85 30.16
CA ASP A 137 2.16 0.51 29.62
C ASP A 137 3.43 -0.30 29.32
N VAL A 138 4.59 0.35 29.25
CA VAL A 138 5.90 -0.26 28.94
C VAL A 138 6.95 0.01 30.00
N GLY A 139 6.55 0.64 31.12
CA GLY A 139 7.42 1.10 32.20
C GLY A 139 8.09 -0.02 33.00
N SER A 140 7.76 -1.28 32.78
CA SER A 140 8.41 -2.43 33.41
C SER A 140 8.53 -3.61 32.42
N PRO A 141 9.52 -4.51 32.59
CA PRO A 141 9.70 -5.66 31.71
C PRO A 141 8.44 -6.51 31.52
N GLY A 142 7.67 -6.74 32.61
CA GLY A 142 6.43 -7.52 32.55
C GLY A 142 5.26 -6.84 31.80
N ARG A 143 5.35 -5.55 31.52
CA ARG A 143 4.34 -4.80 30.75
C ARG A 143 4.69 -4.68 29.25
N ARG A 144 5.89 -5.13 28.85
CA ARG A 144 6.40 -4.99 27.48
C ARG A 144 5.95 -6.08 26.51
N ASP A 145 5.15 -7.05 26.96
CA ASP A 145 4.70 -8.15 26.10
C ASP A 145 3.93 -7.67 24.86
N SER A 146 3.24 -6.54 24.97
CA SER A 146 2.56 -5.91 23.83
C SER A 146 3.54 -5.38 22.78
N LEU A 147 4.75 -4.97 23.17
CA LEU A 147 5.82 -4.59 22.24
C LEU A 147 6.50 -5.84 21.66
N LYS A 148 6.67 -6.92 22.45
CA LYS A 148 7.25 -8.19 21.98
C LYS A 148 6.42 -8.82 20.85
N ALA A 149 5.11 -8.59 20.84
CA ALA A 149 4.22 -9.02 19.76
C ALA A 149 4.45 -8.28 18.41
N VAL A 150 5.20 -7.18 18.45
CA VAL A 150 5.43 -6.29 17.31
C VAL A 150 6.90 -6.20 16.92
N PHE A 151 7.80 -6.32 17.91
CA PHE A 151 9.23 -6.10 17.74
C PHE A 151 10.05 -7.12 18.55
N ASP A 152 11.05 -7.70 17.89
CA ASP A 152 12.02 -8.57 18.55
C ASP A 152 13.14 -7.72 19.17
N PHE A 153 13.26 -7.76 20.51
CA PHE A 153 14.30 -7.03 21.22
C PHE A 153 15.67 -7.73 21.20
N GLY A 154 15.76 -8.95 20.67
CA GLY A 154 17.02 -9.72 20.67
C GLY A 154 17.53 -10.05 22.06
N GLY A 155 16.66 -10.11 23.07
CA GLY A 155 16.97 -10.42 24.46
C GLY A 155 17.50 -9.24 25.30
N ASP A 156 17.85 -8.11 24.70
CA ASP A 156 18.28 -6.90 25.43
C ASP A 156 17.16 -5.85 25.42
N GLU A 157 16.61 -5.58 26.60
CA GLU A 157 15.60 -4.54 26.82
C GLU A 157 16.17 -3.29 27.54
N GLY A 158 17.46 -3.28 27.88
CA GLY A 158 18.09 -2.21 28.66
C GLY A 158 18.06 -0.85 27.97
N TRP A 159 18.07 -0.81 26.64
CA TRP A 159 17.94 0.42 25.87
C TRP A 159 16.57 1.09 26.06
N ILE A 160 15.52 0.31 26.35
CA ILE A 160 14.17 0.86 26.64
C ILE A 160 14.19 1.56 27.99
N ASP A 161 14.85 0.98 29.01
CA ASP A 161 14.95 1.60 30.33
C ASP A 161 15.74 2.91 30.27
N ALA A 162 16.78 2.97 29.45
CA ALA A 162 17.52 4.21 29.19
C ALA A 162 16.63 5.26 28.52
N LEU A 163 15.80 4.87 27.53
CA LEU A 163 14.86 5.80 26.87
C LEU A 163 13.77 6.28 27.82
N LEU A 164 13.20 5.39 28.63
CA LEU A 164 12.18 5.77 29.62
C LEU A 164 12.74 6.77 30.63
N SER A 165 13.97 6.54 31.10
CA SER A 165 14.67 7.46 32.00
C SER A 165 14.90 8.82 31.34
N HIS A 166 15.32 8.82 30.06
CA HIS A 166 15.49 10.04 29.27
C HIS A 166 14.17 10.79 29.07
N CYS A 167 13.08 10.07 28.75
CA CYS A 167 11.76 10.67 28.60
C CYS A 167 11.28 11.31 29.91
N ALA A 168 11.47 10.63 31.04
CA ALA A 168 11.10 11.16 32.35
C ALA A 168 11.91 12.42 32.70
N ALA A 169 13.24 12.40 32.51
CA ALA A 169 14.12 13.55 32.78
C ALA A 169 13.79 14.78 31.94
N ASN A 170 13.26 14.59 30.73
CA ASN A 170 12.92 15.68 29.80
C ASN A 170 11.40 15.95 29.69
N SER A 171 10.59 15.35 30.58
CA SER A 171 9.13 15.48 30.59
C SER A 171 8.48 15.18 29.23
N LEU A 172 9.07 14.24 28.48
CA LEU A 172 8.55 13.84 27.16
C LEU A 172 7.35 12.92 27.37
N THR A 173 6.30 13.17 26.61
CA THR A 173 5.07 12.36 26.60
C THR A 173 4.91 11.68 25.26
N VAL A 174 4.14 10.58 25.24
CA VAL A 174 3.72 9.98 23.98
C VAL A 174 2.92 11.06 23.23
N PRO A 175 3.34 11.46 22.00
CA PRO A 175 2.51 12.35 21.21
C PRO A 175 1.13 11.73 21.14
N ALA A 176 0.08 12.51 21.38
CA ALA A 176 -1.25 12.05 21.03
C ALA A 176 -1.13 11.56 19.59
N ALA A 177 -1.30 10.26 19.35
CA ALA A 177 -1.33 9.74 18.00
C ALA A 177 -2.38 10.61 17.31
N ALA A 178 -1.94 11.40 16.34
CA ALA A 178 -2.93 12.07 15.52
C ALA A 178 -3.81 10.92 15.05
N ASP A 179 -5.09 10.95 15.45
CA ASP A 179 -6.06 9.91 15.11
C ASP A 179 -6.34 10.00 13.60
N THR A 180 -5.26 9.83 12.83
CA THR A 180 -5.25 9.96 11.38
C THR A 180 -6.20 8.96 10.74
N ALA A 181 -6.26 7.75 11.31
CA ALA A 181 -7.21 6.74 10.86
C ALA A 181 -8.65 7.14 11.18
N GLY A 182 -8.93 7.60 12.38
CA GLY A 182 -10.26 8.09 12.76
C GLY A 182 -10.63 9.40 12.06
N MET A 183 -9.67 10.28 11.76
CA MET A 183 -9.93 11.46 10.91
C MET A 183 -10.38 11.06 9.52
N LEU A 184 -9.67 10.13 8.88
CA LEU A 184 -10.02 9.62 7.56
C LEU A 184 -11.36 8.88 7.59
N GLU A 185 -11.59 8.02 8.60
CA GLU A 185 -12.85 7.30 8.81
C GLU A 185 -14.05 8.25 8.91
N ARG A 186 -13.96 9.27 9.78
CA ARG A 186 -15.01 10.28 9.93
C ARG A 186 -15.27 11.07 8.64
N ALA A 187 -14.22 11.38 7.89
CA ALA A 187 -14.34 12.09 6.63
C ALA A 187 -15.02 11.22 5.56
N ILE A 188 -14.67 9.93 5.48
CA ILE A 188 -15.31 8.97 4.57
C ILE A 188 -16.80 8.81 4.92
N ALA A 189 -17.13 8.62 6.19
CA ALA A 189 -18.52 8.50 6.64
C ALA A 189 -19.36 9.77 6.38
N LYS A 190 -18.73 10.95 6.42
CA LYS A 190 -19.39 12.21 6.05
C LYS A 190 -19.61 12.35 4.55
N GLY A 191 -18.78 11.68 3.75
CA GLY A 191 -18.75 11.80 2.29
C GLY A 191 -17.96 13.01 1.79
N PHE A 192 -17.63 12.99 0.50
CA PHE A 192 -16.88 14.03 -0.21
C PHE A 192 -17.78 14.79 -1.18
N PRO A 193 -17.36 16.00 -1.63
CA PRO A 193 -18.08 16.74 -2.66
C PRO A 193 -18.30 15.88 -3.91
N ARG A 194 -19.48 16.01 -4.52
CA ARG A 194 -19.83 15.23 -5.70
C ARG A 194 -18.82 15.43 -6.84
N GLY A 195 -18.32 14.35 -7.39
CA GLY A 195 -17.29 14.35 -8.43
C GLY A 195 -15.86 14.39 -7.91
N ASN A 196 -15.65 14.42 -6.58
CA ASN A 196 -14.34 14.25 -5.98
C ASN A 196 -14.18 12.80 -5.52
N HIS A 197 -13.05 12.19 -5.85
CA HIS A 197 -12.72 10.81 -5.51
C HIS A 197 -11.40 10.75 -4.76
N LEU A 198 -11.35 9.90 -3.73
CA LEU A 198 -10.14 9.56 -3.01
C LEU A 198 -9.72 8.12 -3.39
N LEU A 199 -8.57 7.99 -4.03
CA LEU A 199 -7.96 6.71 -4.35
C LEU A 199 -6.85 6.43 -3.34
N ILE A 200 -6.94 5.32 -2.61
CA ILE A 200 -5.97 4.90 -1.61
C ILE A 200 -5.33 3.61 -2.07
N THR A 201 -4.00 3.55 -2.12
CA THR A 201 -3.26 2.30 -2.34
C THR A 201 -2.49 1.89 -1.10
N THR A 202 -2.37 0.58 -0.86
CA THR A 202 -1.56 0.00 0.21
C THR A 202 -1.25 -1.47 -0.11
N ASP A 203 -0.15 -2.00 0.39
CA ASP A 203 0.23 -3.41 0.23
C ASP A 203 -0.54 -4.34 1.18
N ALA A 204 -0.93 -3.85 2.37
CA ALA A 204 -1.61 -4.66 3.38
C ALA A 204 -2.72 -3.91 4.12
N VAL A 205 -3.73 -4.66 4.56
CA VAL A 205 -4.86 -4.14 5.34
C VAL A 205 -5.22 -5.08 6.49
N ASP A 206 -5.66 -4.53 7.61
CA ASP A 206 -6.38 -5.29 8.63
C ASP A 206 -7.90 -5.10 8.43
N ARG A 207 -8.55 -6.12 7.88
CA ARG A 207 -9.99 -6.13 7.56
C ARG A 207 -10.90 -5.95 8.79
N ARG A 208 -10.37 -6.10 10.01
CA ARG A 208 -11.12 -5.93 11.27
C ARG A 208 -11.26 -4.47 11.68
N ARG A 209 -10.40 -3.59 11.13
CA ARG A 209 -10.36 -2.17 11.49
C ARG A 209 -11.61 -1.43 11.01
N SER A 210 -12.03 -0.46 11.81
CA SER A 210 -13.16 0.42 11.50
C SER A 210 -12.96 1.20 10.19
N LEU A 211 -11.77 1.69 9.92
CA LEU A 211 -11.43 2.37 8.66
C LEU A 211 -11.67 1.48 7.43
N TYR A 212 -11.25 0.20 7.48
CA TYR A 212 -11.50 -0.74 6.37
C TYR A 212 -13.01 -0.92 6.14
N LYS A 213 -13.77 -1.08 7.23
CA LYS A 213 -15.23 -1.24 7.15
C LYS A 213 -15.91 0.02 6.62
N ALA A 214 -15.49 1.20 7.07
CA ALA A 214 -16.02 2.47 6.59
C ALA A 214 -15.80 2.65 5.07
N VAL A 215 -14.62 2.29 4.56
CA VAL A 215 -14.39 2.30 3.11
C VAL A 215 -15.32 1.29 2.39
N GLY A 216 -15.53 0.10 2.97
CA GLY A 216 -16.41 -0.90 2.37
C GLY A 216 -17.91 -0.53 2.40
N GLU A 217 -18.32 0.36 3.30
CA GLU A 217 -19.70 0.85 3.42
C GLU A 217 -19.96 2.03 2.47
N GLU A 218 -19.05 2.98 2.39
CA GLU A 218 -19.21 4.24 1.67
C GLU A 218 -18.47 4.31 0.32
N GLY A 219 -17.62 3.33 0.04
CA GLY A 219 -16.76 3.27 -1.13
C GLY A 219 -16.66 1.89 -1.75
N MET A 220 -15.52 1.62 -2.39
CA MET A 220 -15.19 0.34 -3.03
C MET A 220 -13.81 -0.14 -2.58
N ILE A 221 -13.72 -1.39 -2.17
CA ILE A 221 -12.46 -2.07 -1.88
C ILE A 221 -12.13 -3.00 -3.04
N ILE A 222 -10.89 -2.95 -3.51
CA ILE A 222 -10.38 -3.82 -4.56
C ILE A 222 -9.22 -4.62 -4.00
N ASP A 223 -9.45 -5.92 -3.88
CA ASP A 223 -8.47 -6.88 -3.38
C ASP A 223 -7.58 -7.37 -4.53
N CYS A 224 -6.32 -6.95 -4.50
CA CYS A 224 -5.25 -7.36 -5.40
C CYS A 224 -4.32 -8.41 -4.79
N SER A 225 -4.75 -9.07 -3.71
CA SER A 225 -3.95 -10.09 -3.04
C SER A 225 -3.80 -11.33 -3.91
N VAL A 226 -2.60 -11.90 -3.90
CA VAL A 226 -2.30 -13.18 -4.54
C VAL A 226 -1.92 -14.19 -3.46
N PRO A 227 -2.41 -15.44 -3.54
CA PRO A 227 -2.05 -16.48 -2.59
C PRO A 227 -0.55 -16.70 -2.49
N LYS A 228 -0.04 -17.12 -1.32
CA LYS A 228 1.40 -17.31 -1.07
C LYS A 228 2.01 -18.54 -1.72
N GLY A 229 1.23 -19.40 -2.39
CA GLY A 229 1.73 -20.60 -3.08
C GLY A 229 1.98 -21.79 -2.15
N GLU A 230 1.34 -21.85 -0.98
CA GLU A 230 1.50 -22.89 0.01
C GLU A 230 1.00 -24.26 -0.48
N ASN A 231 0.01 -24.26 -1.34
CA ASN A 231 -0.60 -25.46 -1.93
C ASN A 231 -0.63 -25.40 -3.45
N LYS A 232 -1.09 -26.48 -4.10
CA LYS A 232 -1.14 -26.54 -5.58
C LYS A 232 -2.11 -25.51 -6.17
N ALA A 233 -3.27 -25.32 -5.55
CA ALA A 233 -4.28 -24.36 -6.04
C ALA A 233 -3.74 -22.93 -6.01
N ASP A 234 -3.00 -22.57 -4.96
CA ASP A 234 -2.36 -21.25 -4.86
C ASP A 234 -1.33 -21.04 -5.96
N ARG A 235 -0.51 -22.07 -6.27
CA ARG A 235 0.49 -22.01 -7.35
C ARG A 235 -0.19 -21.87 -8.71
N ASP A 236 -1.27 -22.59 -8.96
CA ASP A 236 -2.03 -22.47 -10.20
C ASP A 236 -2.57 -21.03 -10.38
N VAL A 237 -2.97 -20.36 -9.29
CA VAL A 237 -3.36 -18.94 -9.31
C VAL A 237 -2.16 -18.03 -9.59
N GLN A 238 -1.02 -18.28 -8.94
CA GLN A 238 0.21 -17.53 -9.18
C GLN A 238 0.66 -17.64 -10.64
N ASP A 239 0.67 -18.85 -11.20
CA ASP A 239 1.03 -19.10 -12.60
C ASP A 239 0.08 -18.39 -13.57
N ALA A 240 -1.20 -18.34 -13.26
CA ALA A 240 -2.18 -17.61 -14.06
C ALA A 240 -1.93 -16.10 -14.04
N VAL A 241 -1.61 -15.53 -12.88
CA VAL A 241 -1.26 -14.11 -12.72
C VAL A 241 -0.01 -13.77 -13.52
N LEU A 242 1.05 -14.56 -13.39
CA LEU A 242 2.31 -14.35 -14.13
C LEU A 242 2.09 -14.48 -15.65
N SER A 243 1.33 -15.48 -16.08
CA SER A 243 1.02 -15.68 -17.49
C SER A 243 0.23 -14.51 -18.09
N GLU A 244 -0.72 -13.97 -17.35
CA GLU A 244 -1.49 -12.80 -17.79
C GLU A 244 -0.63 -11.53 -17.80
N HIS A 245 0.25 -11.37 -16.81
CA HIS A 245 1.22 -10.27 -16.78
C HIS A 245 2.15 -10.31 -18.00
N VAL A 246 2.71 -11.47 -18.32
CA VAL A 246 3.58 -11.68 -19.51
C VAL A 246 2.83 -11.26 -20.78
N LYS A 247 1.61 -11.72 -20.98
CA LYS A 247 0.80 -11.38 -22.15
C LYS A 247 0.56 -9.86 -22.24
N THR A 248 0.13 -9.26 -21.15
CA THR A 248 -0.18 -7.82 -21.11
C THR A 248 1.06 -6.97 -21.37
N PHE A 249 2.21 -7.37 -20.81
CA PHE A 249 3.49 -6.66 -20.97
C PHE A 249 4.05 -6.78 -22.39
N LEU A 250 3.98 -7.96 -23.00
CA LEU A 250 4.56 -8.24 -24.32
C LEU A 250 3.64 -7.86 -25.49
N ALA A 251 2.32 -7.79 -25.31
CA ALA A 251 1.39 -7.49 -26.39
C ALA A 251 1.67 -6.16 -27.12
N PRO A 252 1.91 -5.01 -26.43
CA PRO A 252 2.24 -3.75 -27.10
C PRO A 252 3.55 -3.82 -27.89
N ARG A 253 4.48 -4.68 -27.47
CA ARG A 253 5.78 -4.91 -28.09
C ARG A 253 5.72 -5.91 -29.25
N ARG A 254 4.54 -6.52 -29.49
CA ARG A 254 4.31 -7.60 -30.46
C ARG A 254 5.25 -8.79 -30.24
N MET A 255 5.54 -9.07 -29.00
CA MET A 255 6.39 -10.18 -28.57
C MET A 255 5.57 -11.28 -27.90
N THR A 256 6.10 -12.49 -27.93
CA THR A 256 5.55 -13.65 -27.22
C THR A 256 6.64 -14.33 -26.40
N MET A 257 6.24 -15.10 -25.41
CA MET A 257 7.16 -15.87 -24.56
C MET A 257 6.66 -17.31 -24.49
N SER A 258 7.55 -18.26 -24.70
CA SER A 258 7.21 -19.68 -24.64
C SER A 258 6.87 -20.09 -23.19
N ARG A 259 6.01 -21.10 -23.04
CA ARG A 259 5.63 -21.61 -21.69
C ARG A 259 6.87 -22.08 -20.90
N SER A 260 7.83 -22.70 -21.56
CA SER A 260 9.10 -23.10 -20.93
C SER A 260 9.94 -21.91 -20.47
N ALA A 261 9.92 -20.81 -21.22
CA ALA A 261 10.60 -19.57 -20.83
C ALA A 261 9.93 -18.92 -19.62
N VAL A 262 8.58 -18.86 -19.59
CA VAL A 262 7.83 -18.36 -18.40
C VAL A 262 8.17 -19.20 -17.18
N GLN A 263 8.19 -20.53 -17.30
CA GLN A 263 8.52 -21.41 -16.21
C GLN A 263 9.97 -21.22 -15.73
N ALA A 264 10.95 -21.11 -16.64
CA ALA A 264 12.35 -20.85 -16.29
C ALA A 264 12.51 -19.51 -15.55
N LEU A 265 11.80 -18.46 -15.99
CA LEU A 265 11.80 -17.18 -15.34
C LEU A 265 11.18 -17.25 -13.93
N CYS A 266 10.08 -17.98 -13.76
CA CYS A 266 9.47 -18.24 -12.45
C CYS A 266 10.40 -18.99 -11.49
N GLU A 267 11.12 -20.00 -11.99
CA GLU A 267 12.09 -20.76 -11.20
C GLU A 267 13.25 -19.87 -10.73
N MET A 268 13.68 -18.91 -11.55
CA MET A 268 14.77 -17.99 -11.25
C MET A 268 14.35 -16.90 -10.25
N THR A 269 13.14 -16.33 -10.40
CA THR A 269 12.70 -15.17 -9.62
C THR A 269 11.84 -15.53 -8.41
N GLY A 270 11.34 -16.78 -8.34
CA GLY A 270 10.27 -17.14 -7.42
C GLY A 270 8.98 -16.39 -7.78
N PHE A 271 8.00 -16.43 -6.85
CA PHE A 271 6.81 -15.60 -6.97
C PHE A 271 7.07 -14.23 -6.33
N ASN A 272 7.85 -13.39 -7.02
CA ASN A 272 7.98 -11.97 -6.73
C ASN A 272 7.67 -11.21 -8.02
N LEU A 273 6.47 -10.65 -8.10
CA LEU A 273 5.97 -10.02 -9.32
C LEU A 273 6.85 -8.84 -9.76
N GLY A 274 7.40 -8.07 -8.83
CA GLY A 274 8.31 -6.96 -9.12
C GLY A 274 9.62 -7.44 -9.76
N THR A 275 10.28 -8.44 -9.15
CA THR A 275 11.49 -9.06 -9.69
C THR A 275 11.21 -9.73 -11.03
N PHE A 276 10.09 -10.46 -11.13
CA PHE A 276 9.68 -11.11 -12.37
C PHE A 276 9.47 -10.08 -13.50
N SER A 277 8.76 -8.99 -13.22
CA SER A 277 8.50 -7.92 -14.19
C SER A 277 9.77 -7.23 -14.67
N HIS A 278 10.70 -6.94 -13.75
CA HIS A 278 11.98 -6.36 -14.08
C HIS A 278 12.82 -7.26 -14.99
N ASN A 279 12.89 -8.55 -14.65
CA ASN A 279 13.61 -9.52 -15.51
C ASN A 279 12.92 -9.74 -16.85
N LEU A 280 11.59 -9.70 -16.90
CA LEU A 280 10.84 -9.76 -18.15
C LEU A 280 11.14 -8.55 -19.06
N GLU A 281 11.27 -7.36 -18.48
CA GLU A 281 11.69 -6.16 -19.21
C GLU A 281 13.11 -6.29 -19.76
N MET A 282 14.06 -6.72 -18.93
CA MET A 282 15.44 -6.99 -19.36
C MET A 282 15.50 -8.01 -20.50
N LEU A 283 14.71 -9.09 -20.40
CA LEU A 283 14.63 -10.10 -21.46
C LEU A 283 14.07 -9.55 -22.76
N ALA A 284 13.01 -8.74 -22.69
CA ALA A 284 12.43 -8.10 -23.86
C ALA A 284 13.44 -7.19 -24.56
N ASP A 285 14.24 -6.45 -23.81
CA ASP A 285 15.29 -5.58 -24.33
C ASP A 285 16.48 -6.39 -24.89
N TYR A 286 16.88 -7.48 -24.21
CA TYR A 286 17.96 -8.39 -24.64
C TYR A 286 17.64 -9.06 -25.97
N VAL A 287 16.43 -9.59 -26.12
CA VAL A 287 15.98 -10.27 -27.34
C VAL A 287 15.87 -9.29 -28.52
N GLY A 288 15.65 -8.02 -28.25
CA GLY A 288 15.64 -6.95 -29.24
C GLY A 288 14.58 -7.13 -30.31
N GLY A 289 14.97 -7.25 -31.56
CA GLY A 289 14.05 -7.33 -32.72
C GLY A 289 13.37 -8.69 -32.94
N ARG A 290 13.65 -9.73 -32.14
CA ARG A 290 12.97 -11.02 -32.25
C ARG A 290 11.59 -10.98 -31.60
N ALA A 291 10.63 -11.67 -32.19
CA ALA A 291 9.26 -11.70 -31.67
C ALA A 291 9.09 -12.68 -30.50
N ASP A 292 9.96 -13.69 -30.39
CA ASP A 292 9.80 -14.79 -29.44
C ASP A 292 10.93 -14.83 -28.41
N ILE A 293 10.56 -14.92 -27.13
CA ILE A 293 11.46 -15.13 -25.99
C ILE A 293 11.47 -16.62 -25.64
N THR A 294 12.64 -17.23 -25.61
CA THR A 294 12.85 -18.67 -25.35
C THR A 294 13.42 -18.92 -23.96
N ALA A 295 13.43 -20.20 -23.51
CA ALA A 295 14.07 -20.58 -22.27
C ALA A 295 15.60 -20.38 -22.29
N GLU A 296 16.22 -20.43 -23.45
CA GLU A 296 17.66 -20.18 -23.63
C GLU A 296 17.99 -18.69 -23.38
N ASP A 297 17.09 -17.78 -23.79
CA ASP A 297 17.24 -16.36 -23.50
C ASP A 297 17.19 -16.06 -22.00
N VAL A 298 16.31 -16.77 -21.25
CA VAL A 298 16.22 -16.65 -19.79
C VAL A 298 17.49 -17.12 -19.09
N GLN A 299 18.18 -18.13 -19.64
CA GLN A 299 19.45 -18.64 -19.08
C GLN A 299 20.66 -17.74 -19.42
N ALA A 300 20.52 -16.87 -20.42
CA ALA A 300 21.59 -16.00 -20.89
C ALA A 300 21.64 -14.65 -20.17
N VAL A 301 20.59 -14.28 -19.46
CA VAL A 301 20.42 -13.02 -18.71
C VAL A 301 20.41 -13.30 -17.21
#